data_8215c11cea62541a9a7822ca6a854818
#
_entry.id   8215c11cea62541a9a7822ca6a854818
#
_cell.length_a   1.000
_cell.length_b   1.000
_cell.length_c   1.000
_cell.angle_alpha   90.00
_cell.angle_beta   90.00
_cell.angle_gamma   90.00
#
_symmetry.space_group_name_H-M   'P 1'
#
loop_
_entity.id
_entity.type
_entity.pdbx_description
1 polymer ?
#
loop_
_entity_poly.entity_id
_entity_poly.type
_entity_poly.pdbx_seq_one_letter_code
_entity_poly.pdbx_strand_id
1 'polypeptide(L)'
;MIRTAPEPQRTIIGTFLVLAAIVAAVAPMSVALRSATVVLFTYLAFAVGGMPFAYIAALVAPALGLLAGDVAWMIMLPVVLSGNLLAMLGLEYAWRWAAIVVSPALLVAPAVFVQAMSQRDLFRVELPWDDGRGAWVGLHLLVAVFGVLIALLVDRQRARGVPSRGRAEVRRAPGTAVAAGAAGAPRGRGPTGRNPTDPAAGGRARDR
;
A
#
# COMPACT_ATOMS: atom_id res chain seq x y z
N MET A 1 -11.31 -1.35 -8.55
CA MET A 1 -10.49 -0.31 -7.89
C MET A 1 -10.40 0.89 -8.82
N ILE A 2 -11.14 1.97 -8.58
CA ILE A 2 -11.04 3.22 -9.35
C ILE A 2 -9.77 3.92 -8.83
N ARG A 3 -8.71 3.91 -9.64
CA ARG A 3 -7.51 4.71 -9.38
C ARG A 3 -7.89 6.17 -9.60
N THR A 4 -8.23 6.88 -8.54
CA THR A 4 -8.23 8.33 -8.59
C THR A 4 -6.79 8.78 -8.79
N ALA A 5 -6.54 9.60 -9.80
CA ALA A 5 -5.23 10.21 -10.02
C ALA A 5 -4.74 10.84 -8.70
N PRO A 6 -3.46 10.68 -8.33
CA PRO A 6 -2.94 11.27 -7.11
C PRO A 6 -3.08 12.78 -7.21
N GLU A 7 -3.74 13.40 -6.23
CA GLU A 7 -3.76 14.85 -6.12
C GLU A 7 -2.31 15.34 -6.01
N PRO A 8 -1.92 16.43 -6.70
CA PRO A 8 -0.53 16.89 -6.76
C PRO A 8 0.08 17.12 -5.37
N GLN A 9 -0.72 17.56 -4.40
CA GLN A 9 -0.27 17.73 -3.02
C GLN A 9 0.14 16.41 -2.36
N ARG A 10 -0.54 15.30 -2.64
CA ARG A 10 -0.19 13.97 -2.10
C ARG A 10 1.14 13.48 -2.65
N THR A 11 1.37 13.73 -3.93
CA THR A 11 2.64 13.35 -4.57
C THR A 11 3.79 14.13 -3.96
N ILE A 12 3.65 15.43 -3.78
CA ILE A 12 4.68 16.28 -3.16
C ILE A 12 4.99 15.82 -1.73
N ILE A 13 3.97 15.64 -0.90
CA ILE A 13 4.17 15.21 0.49
C ILE A 13 4.73 13.78 0.55
N GLY A 14 4.23 12.87 -0.28
CA GLY A 14 4.74 11.50 -0.38
C GLY A 14 6.22 11.46 -0.77
N THR A 15 6.62 12.25 -1.75
CA THR A 15 8.03 12.40 -2.16
C THR A 15 8.89 12.96 -1.02
N PHE A 16 8.39 13.99 -0.32
CA PHE A 16 9.10 14.56 0.83
C PHE A 16 9.30 13.52 1.95
N LEU A 17 8.30 12.69 2.23
CA LEU A 17 8.41 11.63 3.24
C LEU A 17 9.40 10.54 2.83
N VAL A 18 9.47 10.19 1.55
CA VAL A 18 10.51 9.27 1.02
C VAL A 18 11.90 9.87 1.20
N LEU A 19 12.09 11.15 0.86
CA LEU A 19 13.37 11.83 1.06
C LEU A 19 13.74 11.91 2.56
N ALA A 20 12.76 12.16 3.43
CA ALA A 20 13.00 12.15 4.88
C ALA A 20 13.41 10.75 5.39
N ALA A 21 12.83 9.68 4.85
CA ALA A 21 13.25 8.31 5.15
C ALA A 21 14.70 8.05 4.71
N ILE A 22 15.11 8.54 3.53
CA ILE A 22 16.47 8.40 3.02
C ILE A 22 17.46 9.17 3.91
N VAL A 23 17.14 10.42 4.28
CA VAL A 23 17.97 11.22 5.19
C VAL A 23 18.10 10.52 6.55
N ALA A 24 17.02 9.96 7.08
CA ALA A 24 17.05 9.19 8.32
C ALA A 24 17.97 7.96 8.22
N ALA A 25 17.95 7.27 7.07
CA ALA A 25 18.77 6.08 6.85
C ALA A 25 20.28 6.36 6.83
N VAL A 26 20.70 7.56 6.45
CA VAL A 26 22.13 7.97 6.42
C VAL A 26 22.55 8.78 7.65
N ALA A 27 21.62 9.13 8.53
CA ALA A 27 21.89 9.97 9.68
C ALA A 27 22.81 9.27 10.71
N PRO A 28 23.68 10.00 11.41
CA PRO A 28 24.59 9.46 12.41
C PRO A 28 23.86 9.16 13.73
N MET A 29 23.04 8.13 13.72
CA MET A 29 22.24 7.65 14.87
C MET A 29 22.52 6.15 15.09
N SER A 30 22.14 5.63 16.28
CA SER A 30 22.19 4.18 16.53
C SER A 30 21.36 3.43 15.47
N VAL A 31 21.75 2.19 15.16
CA VAL A 31 21.07 1.35 14.14
C VAL A 31 19.58 1.19 14.49
N ALA A 32 19.27 1.01 15.77
CA ALA A 32 17.89 0.87 16.23
C ALA A 32 17.04 2.12 15.96
N LEU A 33 17.56 3.30 16.29
CA LEU A 33 16.83 4.57 16.10
C LEU A 33 16.72 4.89 14.60
N ARG A 34 17.77 4.66 13.82
CA ARG A 34 17.81 4.86 12.37
C ARG A 34 16.75 4.00 11.67
N SER A 35 16.75 2.69 11.95
CA SER A 35 15.79 1.76 11.35
C SER A 35 14.36 2.07 11.76
N ALA A 36 14.11 2.39 13.04
CA ALA A 36 12.78 2.78 13.53
C ALA A 36 12.28 4.08 12.87
N THR A 37 13.16 5.06 12.64
CA THR A 37 12.81 6.32 11.97
C THR A 37 12.47 6.07 10.49
N VAL A 38 13.23 5.22 9.79
CA VAL A 38 12.91 4.80 8.41
C VAL A 38 11.55 4.12 8.36
N VAL A 39 11.27 3.21 9.29
CA VAL A 39 9.97 2.55 9.42
C VAL A 39 8.86 3.57 9.60
N LEU A 40 9.03 4.55 10.50
CA LEU A 40 8.04 5.60 10.74
C LEU A 40 7.71 6.36 9.46
N PHE A 41 8.73 6.85 8.75
CA PHE A 41 8.51 7.57 7.49
C PHE A 41 7.90 6.69 6.40
N THR A 42 8.18 5.39 6.39
CA THR A 42 7.54 4.43 5.48
C THR A 42 6.03 4.35 5.74
N TYR A 43 5.61 4.24 7.00
CA TYR A 43 4.19 4.26 7.35
C TYR A 43 3.52 5.60 7.06
N LEU A 44 4.20 6.71 7.31
CA LEU A 44 3.70 8.05 6.97
C LEU A 44 3.57 8.23 5.45
N ALA A 45 4.54 7.75 4.68
CA ALA A 45 4.47 7.75 3.21
C ALA A 45 3.28 6.93 2.71
N PHE A 46 3.00 5.78 3.35
CA PHE A 46 1.79 5.01 3.10
C PHE A 46 0.52 5.81 3.42
N ALA A 47 0.45 6.40 4.60
CA ALA A 47 -0.72 7.12 5.08
C ALA A 47 -1.08 8.30 4.17
N VAL A 48 -0.11 9.04 3.64
CA VAL A 48 -0.32 10.26 2.85
C VAL A 48 -0.23 9.98 1.35
N GLY A 49 0.85 9.37 0.90
CA GLY A 49 1.15 9.14 -0.51
C GLY A 49 0.53 7.86 -1.07
N GLY A 50 0.29 6.87 -0.21
CA GLY A 50 -0.22 5.56 -0.58
C GLY A 50 0.89 4.54 -0.85
N MET A 51 0.49 3.33 -1.29
CA MET A 51 1.39 2.19 -1.47
C MET A 51 2.67 2.46 -2.29
N PRO A 52 2.63 3.14 -3.45
CA PRO A 52 3.84 3.35 -4.23
C PRO A 52 4.95 4.06 -3.44
N PHE A 53 4.60 5.11 -2.70
CA PHE A 53 5.56 5.86 -1.88
C PHE A 53 6.06 5.04 -0.70
N ALA A 54 5.19 4.23 -0.09
CA ALA A 54 5.56 3.32 1.00
C ALA A 54 6.59 2.27 0.54
N TYR A 55 6.36 1.62 -0.60
CA TYR A 55 7.32 0.65 -1.15
C TYR A 55 8.65 1.29 -1.54
N ILE A 56 8.63 2.49 -2.13
CA ILE A 56 9.87 3.23 -2.43
C ILE A 56 10.62 3.54 -1.13
N ALA A 57 9.94 4.05 -0.10
CA ALA A 57 10.56 4.33 1.19
C ALA A 57 11.11 3.04 1.84
N ALA A 58 10.32 1.95 1.82
CA ALA A 58 10.68 0.67 2.42
C ALA A 58 11.94 0.03 1.81
N LEU A 59 12.15 0.21 0.51
CA LEU A 59 13.25 -0.40 -0.23
C LEU A 59 14.44 0.55 -0.39
N VAL A 60 14.18 1.76 -0.89
CA VAL A 60 15.25 2.68 -1.30
C VAL A 60 15.93 3.30 -0.09
N ALA A 61 15.17 3.69 0.95
CA ALA A 61 15.77 4.36 2.09
C ALA A 61 16.77 3.45 2.84
N PRO A 62 16.44 2.20 3.23
CA PRO A 62 17.42 1.32 3.86
C PRO A 62 18.63 1.01 2.97
N ALA A 63 18.42 0.81 1.66
CA ALA A 63 19.50 0.54 0.72
C ALA A 63 20.48 1.73 0.61
N LEU A 64 19.96 2.96 0.56
CA LEU A 64 20.78 4.17 0.55
C LEU A 64 21.48 4.41 1.89
N GLY A 65 20.99 3.84 2.98
CA GLY A 65 21.70 3.84 4.26
C GLY A 65 23.08 3.20 4.23
N LEU A 66 23.38 2.35 3.21
CA LEU A 66 24.71 1.81 2.97
C LEU A 66 25.76 2.90 2.67
N LEU A 67 25.33 4.04 2.13
CA LEU A 67 26.21 5.16 1.82
C LEU A 67 26.85 5.78 3.08
N ALA A 68 26.28 5.53 4.25
CA ALA A 68 26.86 5.94 5.52
C ALA A 68 28.11 5.13 5.91
N GLY A 69 28.38 4.00 5.23
CA GLY A 69 29.56 3.16 5.48
C GLY A 69 29.55 2.42 6.83
N ASP A 70 28.39 2.33 7.47
CA ASP A 70 28.21 1.71 8.78
C ASP A 70 28.09 0.18 8.66
N VAL A 71 29.07 -0.54 9.22
CA VAL A 71 29.10 -2.01 9.19
C VAL A 71 27.91 -2.64 9.90
N ALA A 72 27.48 -2.07 11.02
CA ALA A 72 26.32 -2.55 11.75
C ALA A 72 25.03 -2.43 10.91
N TRP A 73 24.90 -1.33 10.16
CA TRP A 73 23.80 -1.16 9.21
C TRP A 73 23.83 -2.19 8.07
N MET A 74 25.03 -2.48 7.53
CA MET A 74 25.19 -3.50 6.46
C MET A 74 24.68 -4.87 6.93
N ILE A 75 25.01 -5.26 8.16
CA ILE A 75 24.58 -6.55 8.74
C ILE A 75 23.05 -6.55 8.97
N MET A 76 22.47 -5.44 9.42
CA MET A 76 21.04 -5.31 9.69
C MET A 76 20.19 -5.11 8.43
N LEU A 77 20.79 -4.69 7.33
CA LEU A 77 20.07 -4.31 6.12
C LEU A 77 19.09 -5.38 5.59
N PRO A 78 19.47 -6.67 5.47
CA PRO A 78 18.52 -7.70 5.00
C PRO A 78 17.29 -7.84 5.93
N VAL A 79 17.50 -7.68 7.24
CA VAL A 79 16.44 -7.75 8.25
C VAL A 79 15.51 -6.54 8.12
N VAL A 80 16.08 -5.34 8.00
CA VAL A 80 15.31 -4.08 7.87
C VAL A 80 14.54 -4.07 6.55
N LEU A 81 15.16 -4.44 5.43
CA LEU A 81 14.50 -4.51 4.12
C LEU A 81 13.35 -5.51 4.11
N SER A 82 13.61 -6.74 4.53
CA SER A 82 12.58 -7.78 4.54
C SER A 82 11.46 -7.44 5.52
N GLY A 83 11.78 -6.90 6.69
CA GLY A 83 10.80 -6.45 7.68
C GLY A 83 9.89 -5.35 7.11
N ASN A 84 10.48 -4.32 6.51
CA ASN A 84 9.72 -3.23 5.90
C ASN A 84 8.80 -3.73 4.77
N LEU A 85 9.29 -4.60 3.89
CA LEU A 85 8.48 -5.19 2.83
C LEU A 85 7.32 -6.00 3.37
N LEU A 86 7.59 -6.91 4.33
CA LEU A 86 6.56 -7.73 4.94
C LEU A 86 5.53 -6.90 5.69
N ALA A 87 5.96 -5.82 6.36
CA ALA A 87 5.06 -4.90 7.02
C ALA A 87 4.12 -4.20 6.02
N MET A 88 4.65 -3.75 4.86
CA MET A 88 3.83 -3.13 3.81
C MET A 88 2.87 -4.12 3.17
N LEU A 89 3.30 -5.37 2.94
CA LEU A 89 2.41 -6.45 2.50
C LEU A 89 1.31 -6.70 3.54
N GLY A 90 1.65 -6.71 4.83
CA GLY A 90 0.67 -6.82 5.91
C GLY A 90 -0.37 -5.70 5.90
N LEU A 91 0.03 -4.46 5.58
CA LEU A 91 -0.91 -3.34 5.42
C LEU A 91 -1.79 -3.49 4.18
N GLU A 92 -1.25 -4.01 3.09
CA GLU A 92 -1.96 -4.15 1.83
C GLU A 92 -3.03 -5.24 1.87
N TYR A 93 -2.68 -6.40 2.47
CA TYR A 93 -3.52 -7.59 2.43
C TYR A 93 -4.32 -7.85 3.70
N ALA A 94 -3.90 -7.32 4.85
CA ALA A 94 -4.66 -7.50 6.08
C ALA A 94 -5.91 -6.62 6.11
N TRP A 95 -6.99 -7.16 6.67
CA TRP A 95 -8.15 -6.35 6.95
C TRP A 95 -7.79 -5.24 7.95
N ARG A 96 -8.44 -4.06 7.82
CA ARG A 96 -8.14 -2.81 8.55
C ARG A 96 -7.72 -2.99 10.01
N TRP A 97 -8.47 -3.76 10.78
CA TRP A 97 -8.18 -3.98 12.20
C TRP A 97 -7.06 -5.01 12.42
N ALA A 98 -6.99 -6.01 11.56
CA ALA A 98 -5.92 -7.00 11.61
C ALA A 98 -4.56 -6.37 11.27
N ALA A 99 -4.52 -5.33 10.45
CA ALA A 99 -3.29 -4.61 10.10
C ALA A 99 -2.55 -4.04 11.32
N ILE A 100 -3.26 -3.68 12.39
CA ILE A 100 -2.66 -3.17 13.65
C ILE A 100 -1.75 -4.23 14.30
N VAL A 101 -2.06 -5.50 14.11
CA VAL A 101 -1.27 -6.61 14.68
C VAL A 101 -0.38 -7.25 13.63
N VAL A 102 -0.91 -7.50 12.44
CA VAL A 102 -0.20 -8.23 11.37
C VAL A 102 0.99 -7.44 10.85
N SER A 103 0.84 -6.16 10.58
CA SER A 103 1.93 -5.36 10.01
C SER A 103 3.12 -5.20 10.98
N PRO A 104 2.93 -4.83 12.27
CA PRO A 104 4.02 -4.82 13.23
C PRO A 104 4.66 -6.18 13.49
N ALA A 105 3.86 -7.25 13.53
CA ALA A 105 4.39 -8.61 13.70
C ALA A 105 5.29 -9.01 12.51
N LEU A 106 4.85 -8.73 11.28
CA LEU A 106 5.63 -8.99 10.07
C LEU A 106 6.89 -8.12 9.98
N LEU A 107 6.85 -6.89 10.52
CA LEU A 107 8.02 -6.01 10.57
C LEU A 107 9.18 -6.64 11.36
N VAL A 108 8.88 -7.23 12.53
CA VAL A 108 9.90 -7.79 13.41
C VAL A 108 10.20 -9.27 13.13
N ALA A 109 9.36 -9.95 12.35
CA ALA A 109 9.49 -11.36 12.05
C ALA A 109 10.87 -11.78 11.50
N PRO A 110 11.51 -11.06 10.55
CA PRO A 110 12.83 -11.40 10.05
C PRO A 110 13.91 -11.35 11.14
N ALA A 111 13.86 -10.34 12.01
CA ALA A 111 14.81 -10.23 13.13
C ALA A 111 14.67 -11.39 14.12
N VAL A 112 13.43 -11.74 14.47
CA VAL A 112 13.13 -12.88 15.33
C VAL A 112 13.56 -14.20 14.67
N PHE A 113 13.32 -14.34 13.38
CA PHE A 113 13.71 -15.52 12.61
C PHE A 113 15.22 -15.71 12.58
N VAL A 114 15.99 -14.69 12.18
CA VAL A 114 17.47 -14.75 12.15
C VAL A 114 18.02 -15.08 13.53
N GLN A 115 17.46 -14.48 14.57
CA GLN A 115 17.87 -14.75 15.94
C GLN A 115 17.57 -16.19 16.37
N ALA A 116 16.40 -16.73 16.02
CA ALA A 116 16.07 -18.12 16.34
C ALA A 116 16.98 -19.13 15.60
N MET A 117 17.37 -18.81 14.36
CA MET A 117 18.30 -19.61 13.59
C MET A 117 19.74 -19.52 14.11
N SER A 118 20.18 -18.35 14.58
CA SER A 118 21.48 -18.16 15.22
C SER A 118 21.58 -18.96 16.53
N GLN A 119 20.52 -19.00 17.33
CA GLN A 119 20.48 -19.78 18.57
C GLN A 119 20.57 -21.31 18.33
N ARG A 120 20.25 -21.78 17.13
CA ARG A 120 20.34 -23.18 16.73
C ARG A 120 21.62 -23.52 15.95
N ASP A 121 22.61 -22.61 15.95
CA ASP A 121 23.85 -22.72 15.20
C ASP A 121 23.67 -22.92 13.69
N LEU A 122 22.48 -22.62 13.15
CA LEU A 122 22.20 -22.71 11.72
C LEU A 122 22.77 -21.53 10.95
N PHE A 123 22.83 -20.36 11.59
CA PHE A 123 23.48 -19.15 11.05
C PHE A 123 24.43 -18.59 12.11
N ARG A 124 25.68 -18.35 11.73
CA ARG A 124 26.67 -17.67 12.58
C ARG A 124 26.64 -16.16 12.35
N VAL A 125 25.45 -15.56 12.41
CA VAL A 125 25.28 -14.12 12.25
C VAL A 125 24.84 -13.54 13.60
N GLU A 126 25.71 -12.73 14.17
CA GLU A 126 25.37 -11.91 15.33
C GLU A 126 24.82 -10.58 14.84
N LEU A 127 23.54 -10.32 15.14
CA LEU A 127 22.95 -9.04 14.85
C LEU A 127 23.44 -7.98 15.84
N PRO A 128 23.85 -6.79 15.38
CA PRO A 128 24.31 -5.71 16.24
C PRO A 128 23.11 -5.09 17.00
N TRP A 129 22.89 -5.53 18.23
CA TRP A 129 21.87 -5.01 19.13
C TRP A 129 22.46 -3.92 20.03
N ASP A 130 22.69 -2.72 19.49
CA ASP A 130 23.34 -1.62 20.22
C ASP A 130 22.64 -1.30 21.56
N ASP A 131 21.31 -1.29 21.56
CA ASP A 131 20.46 -0.98 22.72
C ASP A 131 19.83 -2.21 23.37
N GLY A 132 20.26 -3.40 22.98
CA GLY A 132 19.66 -4.67 23.38
C GLY A 132 18.44 -5.06 22.54
N ARG A 133 18.28 -6.39 22.40
CA ARG A 133 17.23 -6.98 21.54
C ARG A 133 15.82 -6.54 21.91
N GLY A 134 15.49 -6.57 23.18
CA GLY A 134 14.16 -6.22 23.67
C GLY A 134 13.80 -4.75 23.36
N ALA A 135 14.75 -3.85 23.52
CA ALA A 135 14.59 -2.44 23.21
C ALA A 135 14.39 -2.24 21.70
N TRP A 136 15.17 -2.92 20.85
CA TRP A 136 15.02 -2.82 19.40
C TRP A 136 13.64 -3.30 18.94
N VAL A 137 13.21 -4.50 19.36
CA VAL A 137 11.91 -5.07 19.02
C VAL A 137 10.79 -4.17 19.54
N GLY A 138 10.87 -3.76 20.82
CA GLY A 138 9.88 -2.88 21.44
C GLY A 138 9.71 -1.55 20.70
N LEU A 139 10.82 -0.90 20.33
CA LEU A 139 10.81 0.34 19.58
C LEU A 139 10.14 0.18 18.21
N HIS A 140 10.49 -0.89 17.47
CA HIS A 140 9.92 -1.14 16.14
C HIS A 140 8.44 -1.48 16.21
N LEU A 141 8.01 -2.28 17.18
CA LEU A 141 6.58 -2.56 17.41
C LEU A 141 5.81 -1.27 17.74
N LEU A 142 6.35 -0.43 18.63
CA LEU A 142 5.72 0.83 19.00
C LEU A 142 5.56 1.75 17.78
N VAL A 143 6.63 1.95 17.03
CA VAL A 143 6.62 2.80 15.83
C VAL A 143 5.67 2.25 14.77
N ALA A 144 5.65 0.93 14.56
CA ALA A 144 4.76 0.31 13.59
C ALA A 144 3.28 0.44 13.98
N VAL A 145 2.93 0.16 15.25
CA VAL A 145 1.57 0.34 15.75
C VAL A 145 1.12 1.79 15.60
N PHE A 146 1.97 2.74 15.99
CA PHE A 146 1.70 4.17 15.84
C PHE A 146 1.50 4.56 14.36
N GLY A 147 2.37 4.06 13.48
CA GLY A 147 2.28 4.29 12.04
C GLY A 147 0.97 3.75 11.44
N VAL A 148 0.58 2.53 11.80
CA VAL A 148 -0.71 1.93 11.35
C VAL A 148 -1.89 2.73 11.87
N LEU A 149 -1.87 3.17 13.13
CA LEU A 149 -2.94 4.00 13.69
C LEU A 149 -3.09 5.32 12.95
N ILE A 150 -1.98 6.00 12.63
CA ILE A 150 -2.01 7.22 11.80
C ILE A 150 -2.61 6.92 10.43
N ALA A 151 -2.19 5.83 9.78
CA ALA A 151 -2.72 5.44 8.47
C ALA A 151 -4.24 5.21 8.50
N LEU A 152 -4.74 4.54 9.53
CA LEU A 152 -6.17 4.31 9.72
C LEU A 152 -6.95 5.60 10.02
N LEU A 153 -6.37 6.52 10.79
CA LEU A 153 -6.97 7.82 11.07
C LEU A 153 -7.08 8.68 9.81
N VAL A 154 -6.02 8.74 9.01
CA VAL A 154 -6.00 9.46 7.74
C VAL A 154 -7.03 8.87 6.77
N ASP A 155 -7.11 7.54 6.67
CA ASP A 155 -8.10 6.87 5.82
C ASP A 155 -9.54 7.18 6.26
N ARG A 156 -9.81 7.20 7.58
CA ARG A 156 -11.13 7.59 8.12
C ARG A 156 -11.48 9.04 7.80
N GLN A 157 -10.53 9.96 7.91
CA GLN A 157 -10.77 11.36 7.58
C GLN A 157 -11.10 11.54 6.10
N ARG A 158 -10.39 10.82 5.22
CA ARG A 158 -10.67 10.82 3.78
C ARG A 158 -12.07 10.29 3.46
N ALA A 159 -12.49 9.22 4.13
CA ALA A 159 -13.83 8.67 3.94
C ALA A 159 -14.95 9.63 4.35
N ARG A 160 -14.70 10.50 5.35
CA ARG A 160 -15.65 11.53 5.80
C ARG A 160 -15.68 12.77 4.90
N GLY A 161 -14.57 13.10 4.27
CA GLY A 161 -14.42 14.30 3.43
C GLY A 161 -14.96 14.15 2.00
N VAL A 162 -15.39 12.96 1.58
CA VAL A 162 -16.04 12.76 0.27
C VAL A 162 -17.51 13.18 0.39
N PRO A 163 -17.90 14.40 -0.07
CA PRO A 163 -19.31 14.79 -0.09
C PRO A 163 -20.05 13.80 -0.98
N SER A 164 -21.17 13.32 -0.51
CA SER A 164 -22.08 12.42 -1.23
C SER A 164 -22.75 13.10 -2.44
N ARG A 165 -21.94 13.74 -3.29
CA ARG A 165 -22.42 14.44 -4.51
C ARG A 165 -23.13 13.52 -5.48
N GLY A 166 -22.86 12.23 -5.49
CA GLY A 166 -23.51 11.29 -6.40
C GLY A 166 -24.95 10.92 -6.03
N ARG A 167 -25.39 11.12 -4.77
CA ARG A 167 -26.76 10.78 -4.35
C ARG A 167 -27.78 11.90 -4.61
N ALA A 168 -27.33 13.13 -4.72
CA ALA A 168 -28.21 14.26 -4.99
C ALA A 168 -28.57 14.39 -6.49
N GLU A 169 -27.68 13.94 -7.38
CA GLU A 169 -27.90 14.06 -8.81
C GLU A 169 -28.84 12.99 -9.37
N VAL A 170 -28.82 11.77 -8.81
CA VAL A 170 -29.76 10.70 -9.19
C VAL A 170 -31.19 11.01 -8.69
N ARG A 171 -31.33 11.85 -7.65
CA ARG A 171 -32.65 12.23 -7.14
C ARG A 171 -33.24 13.47 -7.85
N ARG A 172 -32.43 14.15 -8.68
CA ARG A 172 -32.84 15.31 -9.48
C ARG A 172 -32.98 15.02 -10.98
N ALA A 173 -33.03 13.76 -11.40
CA ALA A 173 -33.58 13.45 -12.70
C ALA A 173 -35.05 13.92 -12.67
N PRO A 174 -35.39 15.06 -13.29
CA PRO A 174 -36.77 15.48 -13.33
C PRO A 174 -37.49 14.39 -14.09
N GLY A 175 -38.48 13.81 -13.43
CA GLY A 175 -39.43 12.93 -14.08
C GLY A 175 -39.84 13.64 -15.37
N THR A 176 -39.43 13.12 -16.50
CA THR A 176 -40.03 13.44 -17.77
C THR A 176 -41.51 13.19 -17.60
N ALA A 177 -42.22 14.28 -17.37
CA ALA A 177 -43.65 14.32 -17.43
C ALA A 177 -44.01 13.75 -18.79
N VAL A 178 -44.49 12.54 -18.84
CA VAL A 178 -45.23 12.01 -19.97
C VAL A 178 -46.45 12.87 -20.09
N ALA A 179 -46.31 13.95 -20.89
CA ALA A 179 -47.47 14.72 -21.36
C ALA A 179 -48.26 13.76 -22.25
N ALA A 180 -49.40 13.33 -21.71
CA ALA A 180 -50.46 12.74 -22.49
C ALA A 180 -50.89 13.68 -23.56
N GLY A 181 -50.50 13.46 -24.79
CA GLY A 181 -50.99 14.09 -26.01
C GLY A 181 -51.63 13.00 -26.84
N ALA A 182 -52.94 12.92 -26.70
CA ALA A 182 -53.79 12.12 -27.57
C ALA A 182 -53.81 12.76 -28.97
N ALA A 183 -53.85 11.95 -29.96
CA ALA A 183 -54.51 12.03 -31.26
C ALA A 183 -53.61 11.68 -32.42
N GLY A 184 -54.07 10.75 -33.23
CA GLY A 184 -53.69 10.61 -34.66
C GLY A 184 -52.98 9.34 -35.02
N ALA A 185 -53.74 8.28 -35.30
CA ALA A 185 -53.34 7.22 -36.24
C ALA A 185 -53.24 7.81 -37.68
N PRO A 186 -52.52 7.27 -38.65
CA PRO A 186 -52.91 5.97 -39.23
C PRO A 186 -51.80 5.07 -39.69
N ARG A 187 -52.21 3.80 -39.82
CA ARG A 187 -51.71 2.67 -40.59
C ARG A 187 -50.72 2.95 -41.73
N GLY A 188 -49.61 2.29 -41.75
CA GLY A 188 -48.74 2.10 -42.90
C GLY A 188 -48.08 0.71 -42.85
N ARG A 189 -48.52 -0.09 -43.80
CA ARG A 189 -48.10 -1.47 -44.11
C ARG A 189 -46.64 -1.58 -44.53
N GLY A 190 -46.03 -2.69 -44.15
CA GLY A 190 -45.29 -3.60 -45.02
C GLY A 190 -43.82 -3.37 -45.21
N PRO A 191 -43.09 -4.30 -45.85
CA PRO A 191 -42.91 -5.68 -45.44
C PRO A 191 -41.41 -6.11 -45.42
N THR A 192 -41.18 -7.29 -44.90
CA THR A 192 -40.14 -8.25 -45.35
C THR A 192 -38.72 -7.78 -45.64
N GLY A 193 -37.82 -8.23 -44.83
CA GLY A 193 -36.41 -8.30 -45.13
C GLY A 193 -35.76 -9.44 -44.39
N ARG A 194 -35.96 -10.63 -44.95
CA ARG A 194 -35.14 -11.82 -44.71
C ARG A 194 -33.70 -11.47 -45.02
N ASN A 195 -32.80 -11.83 -44.16
CA ASN A 195 -31.51 -12.26 -44.64
C ASN A 195 -31.02 -13.43 -43.77
N PRO A 196 -30.89 -14.59 -44.43
CA PRO A 196 -30.27 -15.75 -43.84
C PRO A 196 -28.80 -15.82 -44.27
N THR A 197 -28.08 -16.70 -43.66
CA THR A 197 -26.75 -17.19 -44.00
C THR A 197 -25.59 -16.33 -43.47
N ASP A 198 -24.91 -16.90 -42.52
CA ASP A 198 -23.64 -17.48 -42.86
C ASP A 198 -23.16 -18.52 -41.82
N PRO A 199 -22.68 -19.63 -42.31
CA PRO A 199 -22.20 -20.71 -41.47
C PRO A 199 -20.69 -20.76 -41.35
N ALA A 200 -20.24 -21.41 -40.29
CA ALA A 200 -19.06 -22.24 -40.22
C ALA A 200 -17.71 -21.68 -40.70
N ALA A 201 -16.79 -21.88 -39.85
CA ALA A 201 -15.47 -22.46 -40.04
C ALA A 201 -14.63 -22.19 -38.82
N GLY A 202 -14.29 -23.18 -38.05
CA GLY A 202 -13.18 -24.07 -38.36
C GLY A 202 -12.06 -23.65 -37.45
N GLY A 203 -11.79 -24.26 -36.27
CA GLY A 203 -10.97 -25.41 -36.24
C GLY A 203 -9.49 -25.07 -36.36
N ARG A 204 -8.75 -25.10 -35.21
CA ARG A 204 -7.40 -25.67 -35.18
C ARG A 204 -6.88 -25.78 -33.75
N ALA A 205 -6.82 -26.99 -33.31
CA ALA A 205 -5.88 -27.49 -32.34
C ALA A 205 -4.44 -27.36 -32.86
N ARG A 206 -3.49 -27.16 -31.96
CA ARG A 206 -2.11 -27.67 -31.95
C ARG A 206 -1.45 -27.09 -30.70
N ASP A 207 -1.19 -27.94 -29.71
CA ASP A 207 0.05 -28.70 -29.51
C ASP A 207 1.30 -27.82 -29.46
N ARG A 208 1.76 -27.52 -28.29
CA ARG A 208 3.03 -27.94 -27.66
C ARG A 208 3.18 -27.31 -26.30
#